data_4fa17e2d41219588199a92f8d55dccca
#
_entry.id   4fa17e2d41219588199a92f8d55dccca
#
_cell.length_a   1.000
_cell.length_b   1.000
_cell.length_c   1.000
_cell.angle_alpha   90.00
_cell.angle_beta   90.00
_cell.angle_gamma   90.00
#
_symmetry.space_group_name_H-M   'P 1'
#
loop_
_entity.id
_entity.type
_entity.pdbx_description
1 polymer ?
#
loop_
_entity_poly.entity_id
_entity_poly.type
_entity_poly.pdbx_seq_one_letter_code
_entity_poly.pdbx_strand_id
1 'polypeptide(L)'
;MEIEHLSRRTLLGGICTGAAFAAVPSWAQGHSIHGGHGSSHGRGGPRIPAGFGELSGEVIDLTVGSGHRIVEGRRGPGIAVNGSVPGPLIRLREGQNVRLNVTNNLNADTSIHWHGLLVPFQMDGVPGISFPGIRPRQTFTYEFPIRQSGTYWYHSHSGLQEQSGHYGPLIIDPAEPEPVEYERDYILLLSDFTVLDPHFIMSRLRTGEGYFNRQLSSWTDNYPMSGEERRMWAEMRMPATDIMDIGAPTYTFLANGRGPTEGLEYLFRHGERIRLRVINGSAQSFFN
;
A
#
# COMPACT_ATOMS: atom_id res chain seq x y z
N MET A 1 -28.93 22.34 -2.37
CA MET A 1 -27.65 21.72 -1.91
C MET A 1 -26.70 21.90 -3.08
N GLU A 2 -25.98 23.01 -3.06
CA GLU A 2 -25.13 23.48 -4.17
C GLU A 2 -23.81 22.73 -4.13
N ILE A 3 -23.46 22.14 -5.28
CA ILE A 3 -22.15 21.55 -5.51
C ILE A 3 -21.23 22.70 -5.95
N GLU A 4 -20.34 23.14 -5.08
CA GLU A 4 -19.32 24.11 -5.44
C GLU A 4 -18.36 23.53 -6.47
N HIS A 5 -18.33 24.19 -7.62
CA HIS A 5 -17.42 23.92 -8.73
C HIS A 5 -15.98 24.19 -8.31
N LEU A 6 -15.15 23.14 -8.22
CA LEU A 6 -13.70 23.27 -8.21
C LEU A 6 -13.25 24.01 -9.48
N SER A 7 -12.71 25.20 -9.29
CA SER A 7 -12.26 26.09 -10.34
C SER A 7 -11.14 25.46 -11.18
N ARG A 8 -11.33 25.45 -12.51
CA ARG A 8 -10.36 25.01 -13.53
C ARG A 8 -8.98 25.71 -13.47
N ARG A 9 -8.83 26.72 -12.64
CA ARG A 9 -7.57 27.49 -12.50
C ARG A 9 -6.52 26.89 -11.59
N THR A 10 -6.86 25.93 -10.75
CA THR A 10 -5.92 25.29 -9.84
C THR A 10 -5.16 24.14 -10.50
N LEU A 11 -5.60 23.67 -11.67
CA LEU A 11 -5.02 22.56 -12.41
C LEU A 11 -4.05 22.97 -13.53
N LEU A 12 -3.92 24.27 -13.83
CA LEU A 12 -3.17 24.77 -15.00
C LEU A 12 -1.96 25.67 -14.67
N GLY A 13 -1.52 25.72 -13.42
CA GLY A 13 -0.42 26.59 -12.97
C GLY A 13 0.98 26.00 -13.07
N GLY A 14 1.27 25.12 -14.00
CA GLY A 14 2.60 24.48 -14.03
C GLY A 14 3.09 24.01 -15.40
N ILE A 15 2.86 24.80 -16.45
CA ILE A 15 3.51 24.50 -17.74
C ILE A 15 4.15 25.79 -18.23
N CYS A 16 5.48 25.90 -18.15
CA CYS A 16 6.32 26.52 -19.18
C CYS A 16 7.81 26.22 -18.94
N THR A 17 8.39 25.72 -19.98
CA THR A 17 9.74 25.79 -20.51
C THR A 17 10.67 24.59 -20.31
N GLY A 18 10.95 23.96 -21.46
CA GLY A 18 12.30 23.49 -21.71
C GLY A 18 12.47 22.09 -22.28
N ALA A 19 12.64 22.03 -23.58
CA ALA A 19 13.45 21.08 -24.36
C ALA A 19 13.23 19.56 -24.22
N ALA A 20 12.84 18.99 -25.36
CA ALA A 20 12.78 17.58 -25.68
C ALA A 20 14.14 16.87 -25.47
N PHE A 21 14.15 15.89 -24.58
CA PHE A 21 14.96 14.69 -24.73
C PHE A 21 14.06 13.52 -24.33
N ALA A 22 13.86 12.59 -25.27
CA ALA A 22 13.14 11.35 -25.02
C ALA A 22 14.00 10.47 -24.09
N ALA A 23 13.81 10.62 -22.78
CA ALA A 23 14.31 9.69 -21.79
C ALA A 23 13.17 8.73 -21.45
N VAL A 24 13.34 7.46 -21.82
CA VAL A 24 12.46 6.37 -21.38
C VAL A 24 12.53 6.33 -19.85
N PRO A 25 11.40 6.42 -19.14
CA PRO A 25 11.43 6.40 -17.67
C PRO A 25 12.07 5.10 -17.17
N SER A 26 12.90 5.20 -16.15
CA SER A 26 13.72 4.11 -15.59
C SER A 26 12.97 2.88 -15.08
N TRP A 27 11.65 2.94 -14.98
CA TRP A 27 10.80 1.81 -14.63
C TRP A 27 10.54 0.83 -15.81
N ALA A 28 10.86 1.25 -17.06
CA ALA A 28 10.67 0.42 -18.27
C ALA A 28 11.92 -0.39 -18.64
N GLN A 29 12.99 -0.30 -17.89
CA GLN A 29 14.20 -1.10 -18.08
C GLN A 29 14.24 -2.23 -17.05
N GLY A 30 13.95 -3.46 -17.51
CA GLY A 30 14.14 -4.66 -16.73
C GLY A 30 15.63 -4.82 -16.36
N HIS A 31 15.98 -4.51 -15.11
CA HIS A 31 17.33 -4.76 -14.60
C HIS A 31 17.42 -6.14 -13.98
N SER A 32 18.16 -7.02 -14.64
CA SER A 32 18.76 -8.21 -14.03
C SER A 32 19.72 -7.76 -12.93
N ILE A 33 19.40 -8.07 -11.68
CA ILE A 33 20.26 -7.76 -10.54
C ILE A 33 21.26 -8.90 -10.37
N HIS A 34 22.50 -8.69 -10.81
CA HIS A 34 23.66 -9.48 -10.34
C HIS A 34 24.22 -8.85 -9.05
N GLY A 35 24.36 -9.68 -8.02
CA GLY A 35 24.76 -9.30 -6.70
C GLY A 35 26.19 -8.77 -6.60
N GLY A 36 26.37 -7.78 -5.76
CA GLY A 36 27.64 -7.32 -5.23
C GLY A 36 27.60 -7.36 -3.70
N HIS A 37 28.39 -8.26 -3.09
CA HIS A 37 28.61 -8.30 -1.65
C HIS A 37 29.42 -7.10 -1.19
N GLY A 38 28.83 -6.25 -0.38
CA GLY A 38 29.54 -5.23 0.38
C GLY A 38 29.04 -5.25 1.84
N SER A 39 29.87 -5.77 2.73
CA SER A 39 29.61 -5.78 4.17
C SER A 39 29.78 -4.40 4.77
N SER A 40 28.72 -3.85 5.35
CA SER A 40 28.80 -2.74 6.30
C SER A 40 27.81 -2.95 7.45
N HIS A 41 28.36 -3.02 8.64
CA HIS A 41 27.64 -3.12 9.92
C HIS A 41 26.94 -1.79 10.21
N GLY A 42 25.66 -1.66 9.81
CA GLY A 42 24.77 -0.57 10.16
C GLY A 42 23.41 -1.13 10.56
N ARG A 43 22.90 -0.74 11.71
CA ARG A 43 21.56 -1.09 12.22
C ARG A 43 20.48 -0.60 11.25
N GLY A 44 20.03 -1.46 10.34
CA GLY A 44 18.92 -1.18 9.43
C GLY A 44 19.08 -1.96 8.13
N GLY A 45 18.11 -2.83 7.82
CA GLY A 45 18.03 -3.54 6.54
C GLY A 45 18.05 -2.60 5.34
N PRO A 46 18.02 -3.12 4.11
CA PRO A 46 18.08 -2.33 2.87
C PRO A 46 16.96 -1.30 2.80
N ARG A 47 17.22 -0.20 2.09
CA ARG A 47 16.17 0.78 1.76
C ARG A 47 15.20 0.14 0.76
N ILE A 48 13.91 0.25 1.05
CA ILE A 48 12.83 -0.22 0.21
C ILE A 48 12.30 0.97 -0.60
N PRO A 49 12.35 0.95 -1.94
CA PRO A 49 11.77 1.98 -2.78
C PRO A 49 10.24 1.99 -2.75
N ALA A 50 9.64 3.12 -3.04
CA ALA A 50 8.21 3.28 -3.27
C ALA A 50 7.84 2.93 -4.71
N GLY A 51 6.57 2.56 -4.92
CA GLY A 51 6.03 2.16 -6.22
C GLY A 51 6.22 0.68 -6.50
N PHE A 52 5.66 0.23 -7.61
CA PHE A 52 5.65 -1.19 -7.98
C PHE A 52 5.90 -1.38 -9.48
N GLY A 53 6.53 -2.53 -9.82
CA GLY A 53 6.56 -3.08 -11.17
C GLY A 53 5.37 -4.00 -11.41
N GLU A 54 5.27 -4.58 -12.61
CA GLU A 54 4.23 -5.52 -12.98
C GLU A 54 4.81 -6.93 -13.18
N LEU A 55 4.10 -7.93 -12.68
CA LEU A 55 4.36 -9.35 -12.88
C LEU A 55 3.13 -9.99 -13.51
N SER A 56 3.35 -10.85 -14.50
CA SER A 56 2.29 -11.59 -15.19
C SER A 56 2.79 -12.99 -15.59
N GLY A 57 1.86 -13.84 -16.01
CA GLY A 57 2.18 -15.19 -16.46
C GLY A 57 1.56 -16.29 -15.58
N GLU A 58 1.87 -17.55 -15.93
CA GLU A 58 1.34 -18.72 -15.20
C GLU A 58 2.18 -19.07 -13.96
N VAL A 59 3.46 -18.70 -13.96
CA VAL A 59 4.37 -18.92 -12.83
C VAL A 59 4.99 -17.60 -12.42
N ILE A 60 4.80 -17.22 -11.16
CA ILE A 60 5.28 -15.96 -10.59
C ILE A 60 6.03 -16.24 -9.30
N ASP A 61 7.25 -15.74 -9.21
CA ASP A 61 8.08 -15.84 -8.01
C ASP A 61 8.01 -14.55 -7.20
N LEU A 62 7.66 -14.70 -5.92
CA LEU A 62 7.57 -13.62 -4.94
C LEU A 62 8.54 -13.86 -3.81
N THR A 63 9.24 -12.83 -3.40
CA THR A 63 10.13 -12.86 -2.23
C THR A 63 9.69 -11.83 -1.21
N VAL A 64 9.53 -12.25 0.04
CA VAL A 64 9.16 -11.38 1.15
C VAL A 64 10.40 -11.08 1.98
N GLY A 65 10.75 -9.81 2.13
CA GLY A 65 11.96 -9.39 2.85
C GLY A 65 11.74 -8.15 3.70
N SER A 66 12.57 -7.99 4.74
CA SER A 66 12.51 -6.81 5.62
C SER A 66 13.52 -5.75 5.21
N GLY A 67 13.17 -4.51 5.50
CA GLY A 67 14.04 -3.35 5.27
C GLY A 67 13.50 -2.11 5.95
N HIS A 68 13.80 -0.95 5.40
CA HIS A 68 13.24 0.31 5.86
C HIS A 68 12.70 1.14 4.70
N ARG A 69 11.66 1.88 4.97
CA ARG A 69 11.06 2.86 4.04
C ARG A 69 11.48 4.26 4.46
N ILE A 70 11.60 5.15 3.49
CA ILE A 70 11.74 6.58 3.73
C ILE A 70 10.60 7.25 2.99
N VAL A 71 9.72 7.90 3.74
CA VAL A 71 8.55 8.63 3.25
C VAL A 71 8.60 10.03 3.83
N GLU A 72 8.53 11.06 2.99
CA GLU A 72 8.62 12.47 3.40
C GLU A 72 9.85 12.73 4.31
N GLY A 73 11.00 12.12 3.96
CA GLY A 73 12.23 12.21 4.75
C GLY A 73 12.22 11.42 6.07
N ARG A 74 11.12 10.79 6.44
CA ARG A 74 10.97 10.04 7.69
C ARG A 74 11.22 8.55 7.47
N ARG A 75 12.08 7.97 8.31
CA ARG A 75 12.45 6.54 8.22
C ARG A 75 11.56 5.70 9.13
N GLY A 76 10.97 4.64 8.57
CA GLY A 76 10.16 3.67 9.30
C GLY A 76 10.44 2.21 8.87
N PRO A 77 9.83 1.25 9.56
CA PRO A 77 9.95 -0.17 9.21
C PRO A 77 9.34 -0.44 7.84
N GLY A 78 9.80 -1.52 7.19
CA GLY A 78 9.27 -1.97 5.92
C GLY A 78 9.38 -3.47 5.74
N ILE A 79 8.32 -4.08 5.20
CA ILE A 79 8.31 -5.42 4.67
C ILE A 79 7.93 -5.32 3.20
N ALA A 80 8.83 -5.77 2.34
CA ALA A 80 8.68 -5.65 0.90
C ALA A 80 8.34 -6.99 0.26
N VAL A 81 7.58 -6.95 -0.82
CA VAL A 81 7.45 -8.06 -1.76
C VAL A 81 8.24 -7.71 -3.01
N ASN A 82 9.16 -8.57 -3.41
CA ASN A 82 10.12 -8.35 -4.49
C ASN A 82 10.86 -7.00 -4.37
N GLY A 83 11.16 -6.60 -3.13
CA GLY A 83 11.99 -5.45 -2.82
C GLY A 83 11.29 -4.08 -2.90
N SER A 84 9.98 -3.99 -3.11
CA SER A 84 9.23 -2.72 -3.16
C SER A 84 8.03 -2.69 -2.20
N VAL A 85 7.55 -1.48 -1.87
CA VAL A 85 6.28 -1.24 -1.16
C VAL A 85 5.55 -0.07 -1.83
N PRO A 86 4.35 -0.30 -2.34
CA PRO A 86 3.66 -1.59 -2.48
C PRO A 86 4.50 -2.63 -3.19
N GLY A 87 4.22 -3.91 -2.94
CA GLY A 87 4.75 -5.01 -3.73
C GLY A 87 4.28 -4.92 -5.19
N PRO A 88 4.83 -5.72 -6.11
CA PRO A 88 4.53 -5.64 -7.53
C PRO A 88 3.04 -5.83 -7.83
N LEU A 89 2.55 -5.14 -8.86
CA LEU A 89 1.27 -5.48 -9.46
C LEU A 89 1.34 -6.90 -10.01
N ILE A 90 0.44 -7.76 -9.55
CA ILE A 90 0.22 -9.07 -10.15
C ILE A 90 -0.93 -8.92 -11.13
N ARG A 91 -0.67 -9.13 -12.43
CA ARG A 91 -1.68 -9.06 -13.48
C ARG A 91 -1.92 -10.43 -14.09
N LEU A 92 -3.13 -10.95 -13.91
CA LEU A 92 -3.55 -12.27 -14.33
C LEU A 92 -4.71 -12.15 -15.32
N ARG A 93 -5.13 -13.28 -15.89
CA ARG A 93 -6.28 -13.37 -16.77
C ARG A 93 -7.27 -14.42 -16.26
N GLU A 94 -8.55 -14.11 -16.33
CA GLU A 94 -9.62 -15.06 -16.05
C GLU A 94 -9.49 -16.30 -16.95
N GLY A 95 -9.68 -17.47 -16.33
CA GLY A 95 -9.56 -18.77 -17.00
C GLY A 95 -8.16 -19.39 -16.98
N GLN A 96 -7.09 -18.62 -16.64
CA GLN A 96 -5.75 -19.21 -16.51
C GLN A 96 -5.59 -19.99 -15.18
N ASN A 97 -4.63 -20.90 -15.15
CA ASN A 97 -4.08 -21.41 -13.89
C ASN A 97 -2.84 -20.59 -13.51
N VAL A 98 -2.69 -20.33 -12.23
CA VAL A 98 -1.50 -19.60 -11.74
C VAL A 98 -0.80 -20.41 -10.65
N ARG A 99 0.54 -20.32 -10.66
CA ARG A 99 1.42 -20.82 -9.61
C ARG A 99 2.24 -19.64 -9.07
N LEU A 100 2.03 -19.33 -7.79
CA LEU A 100 2.70 -18.23 -7.10
C LEU A 100 3.63 -18.83 -6.04
N ASN A 101 4.94 -18.79 -6.30
CA ASN A 101 5.97 -19.28 -5.37
C ASN A 101 6.36 -18.15 -4.44
N VAL A 102 6.04 -18.25 -3.16
CA VAL A 102 6.33 -17.22 -2.17
C VAL A 102 7.47 -17.69 -1.27
N THR A 103 8.62 -17.03 -1.37
CA THR A 103 9.79 -17.29 -0.55
C THR A 103 9.87 -16.30 0.61
N ASN A 104 9.92 -16.80 1.82
CA ASN A 104 10.05 -16.02 3.04
C ASN A 104 11.51 -15.75 3.41
N ASN A 105 11.98 -14.53 3.20
CA ASN A 105 13.31 -14.07 3.63
C ASN A 105 13.28 -13.30 4.96
N LEU A 106 12.15 -13.28 5.66
CA LEU A 106 12.05 -12.74 7.02
C LEU A 106 12.64 -13.71 8.05
N ASN A 107 12.79 -13.23 9.27
CA ASN A 107 13.14 -14.05 10.45
C ASN A 107 11.90 -14.49 11.26
N ALA A 108 10.71 -14.22 10.75
CA ALA A 108 9.42 -14.59 11.30
C ALA A 108 8.57 -15.25 10.22
N ASP A 109 7.56 -16.01 10.63
CA ASP A 109 6.59 -16.59 9.69
C ASP A 109 5.87 -15.49 8.90
N THR A 110 5.50 -15.80 7.68
CA THR A 110 4.74 -14.90 6.81
C THR A 110 3.62 -15.64 6.06
N SER A 111 2.81 -14.89 5.35
CA SER A 111 1.73 -15.41 4.51
C SER A 111 1.37 -14.40 3.44
N ILE A 112 0.68 -14.82 2.39
CA ILE A 112 -0.05 -13.94 1.48
C ILE A 112 -1.48 -14.41 1.38
N HIS A 113 -2.41 -13.52 1.69
CA HIS A 113 -3.83 -13.67 1.41
C HIS A 113 -4.18 -12.95 0.10
N TRP A 114 -4.97 -13.61 -0.73
CA TRP A 114 -5.43 -13.10 -2.03
C TRP A 114 -6.81 -12.48 -1.85
N HIS A 115 -6.84 -11.23 -1.42
CA HIS A 115 -8.05 -10.57 -0.94
C HIS A 115 -9.13 -10.47 -2.02
N GLY A 116 -10.26 -11.11 -1.76
CA GLY A 116 -11.42 -11.13 -2.64
C GLY A 116 -11.39 -12.18 -3.75
N LEU A 117 -10.36 -13.03 -3.81
CA LEU A 117 -10.27 -14.11 -4.79
C LEU A 117 -11.02 -15.36 -4.35
N LEU A 118 -11.68 -16.03 -5.30
CA LEU A 118 -12.28 -17.34 -5.13
C LEU A 118 -11.22 -18.43 -5.34
N VAL A 119 -10.57 -18.82 -4.27
CA VAL A 119 -9.49 -19.80 -4.26
C VAL A 119 -9.86 -21.05 -3.45
N PRO A 120 -9.19 -22.20 -3.69
CA PRO A 120 -9.30 -23.34 -2.79
C PRO A 120 -8.91 -22.96 -1.36
N PHE A 121 -9.61 -23.48 -0.35
CA PHE A 121 -9.42 -23.10 1.06
C PHE A 121 -7.96 -23.11 1.51
N GLN A 122 -7.17 -24.12 1.10
CA GLN A 122 -5.77 -24.25 1.47
C GLN A 122 -4.86 -23.17 0.82
N MET A 123 -5.38 -22.46 -0.20
CA MET A 123 -4.66 -21.40 -0.94
C MET A 123 -5.08 -19.99 -0.51
N ASP A 124 -5.97 -19.87 0.48
CA ASP A 124 -6.48 -18.60 0.97
C ASP A 124 -5.43 -17.77 1.75
N GLY A 125 -4.42 -18.43 2.27
CA GLY A 125 -3.25 -17.78 2.85
C GLY A 125 -3.42 -17.25 4.29
N VAL A 126 -4.39 -17.78 5.06
CA VAL A 126 -4.64 -17.38 6.45
C VAL A 126 -4.01 -18.38 7.42
N PRO A 127 -2.87 -18.02 8.09
CA PRO A 127 -2.16 -18.95 8.97
C PRO A 127 -3.01 -19.43 10.14
N GLY A 128 -2.89 -20.74 10.43
CA GLY A 128 -3.65 -21.39 11.50
C GLY A 128 -5.11 -21.66 11.18
N ILE A 129 -5.59 -21.23 10.02
CA ILE A 129 -6.95 -21.49 9.51
C ILE A 129 -6.86 -22.29 8.22
N SER A 130 -6.36 -21.69 7.14
CA SER A 130 -6.33 -22.32 5.82
C SER A 130 -4.99 -23.02 5.51
N PHE A 131 -3.91 -22.61 6.15
CA PHE A 131 -2.58 -23.22 5.97
C PHE A 131 -1.66 -22.92 7.17
N PRO A 132 -0.46 -23.57 7.28
CA PRO A 132 0.42 -23.41 8.45
C PRO A 132 1.22 -22.11 8.48
N GLY A 133 1.18 -21.29 7.43
CA GLY A 133 2.10 -20.16 7.22
C GLY A 133 3.39 -20.59 6.52
N ILE A 134 4.20 -19.60 6.13
CA ILE A 134 5.49 -19.79 5.46
C ILE A 134 6.59 -19.47 6.45
N ARG A 135 7.32 -20.50 6.90
CA ARG A 135 8.41 -20.33 7.86
C ARG A 135 9.61 -19.60 7.26
N PRO A 136 10.46 -18.99 8.08
CA PRO A 136 11.72 -18.39 7.61
C PRO A 136 12.52 -19.31 6.69
N ARG A 137 13.00 -18.77 5.57
CA ARG A 137 13.80 -19.48 4.54
C ARG A 137 13.06 -20.59 3.81
N GLN A 138 11.74 -20.64 3.91
CA GLN A 138 10.91 -21.58 3.15
C GLN A 138 10.19 -20.88 2.00
N THR A 139 9.83 -21.69 1.01
CA THR A 139 8.95 -21.30 -0.09
C THR A 139 7.65 -22.09 0.02
N PHE A 140 6.53 -21.40 -0.13
CA PHE A 140 5.21 -22.01 -0.29
C PHE A 140 4.70 -21.71 -1.68
N THR A 141 4.12 -22.71 -2.33
CA THR A 141 3.52 -22.56 -3.67
C THR A 141 2.01 -22.51 -3.55
N TYR A 142 1.44 -21.38 -3.91
CA TYR A 142 0.01 -21.22 -4.14
C TYR A 142 -0.29 -21.61 -5.58
N GLU A 143 -1.23 -22.52 -5.80
CA GLU A 143 -1.61 -22.97 -7.14
C GLU A 143 -3.12 -23.10 -7.24
N PHE A 144 -3.74 -22.32 -8.13
CA PHE A 144 -5.18 -22.30 -8.29
C PHE A 144 -5.62 -21.74 -9.66
N PRO A 145 -6.83 -22.12 -10.12
CA PRO A 145 -7.43 -21.52 -11.29
C PRO A 145 -8.00 -20.14 -10.99
N ILE A 146 -7.84 -19.20 -11.91
CA ILE A 146 -8.43 -17.87 -11.86
C ILE A 146 -9.85 -17.92 -12.42
N ARG A 147 -10.86 -17.74 -11.54
CA ARG A 147 -12.28 -17.94 -11.86
C ARG A 147 -13.10 -16.66 -11.98
N GLN A 148 -12.45 -15.52 -11.90
CA GLN A 148 -13.10 -14.20 -11.85
C GLN A 148 -12.20 -13.14 -12.43
N SER A 149 -12.75 -12.02 -12.86
CA SER A 149 -12.03 -10.83 -13.27
C SER A 149 -12.31 -9.66 -12.33
N GLY A 150 -11.45 -8.65 -12.34
CA GLY A 150 -11.65 -7.45 -11.52
C GLY A 150 -10.39 -6.85 -10.94
N THR A 151 -10.61 -5.99 -9.93
CA THR A 151 -9.58 -5.27 -9.21
C THR A 151 -9.53 -5.78 -7.78
N TYR A 152 -8.38 -6.30 -7.39
CA TYR A 152 -8.11 -6.95 -6.13
C TYR A 152 -6.78 -6.47 -5.57
N TRP A 153 -6.38 -7.01 -4.42
CA TRP A 153 -5.08 -6.80 -3.83
C TRP A 153 -4.64 -8.04 -3.05
N TYR A 154 -3.40 -8.09 -2.65
CA TYR A 154 -2.86 -9.14 -1.80
C TYR A 154 -2.13 -8.53 -0.61
N HIS A 155 -2.15 -9.21 0.53
CA HIS A 155 -1.50 -8.74 1.74
C HIS A 155 -1.18 -9.89 2.71
N SER A 156 -0.37 -9.58 3.72
CA SER A 156 -0.05 -10.55 4.77
C SER A 156 -1.22 -10.71 5.75
N HIS A 157 -1.46 -11.94 6.18
CA HIS A 157 -2.28 -12.28 7.33
C HIS A 157 -1.44 -12.72 8.54
N SER A 158 -0.12 -12.42 8.55
CA SER A 158 0.81 -12.79 9.62
C SER A 158 1.15 -11.59 10.48
N GLY A 159 0.70 -11.58 11.73
CA GLY A 159 0.99 -10.51 12.68
C GLY A 159 0.55 -9.13 12.18
N LEU A 160 1.47 -8.16 12.24
CA LEU A 160 1.24 -6.78 11.79
C LEU A 160 2.07 -6.44 10.54
N GLN A 161 2.35 -7.43 9.71
CA GLN A 161 3.20 -7.27 8.52
C GLN A 161 2.53 -6.41 7.43
N GLU A 162 1.21 -6.47 7.31
CA GLU A 162 0.42 -5.62 6.42
C GLU A 162 0.69 -4.13 6.69
N GLN A 163 0.60 -3.70 7.95
CA GLN A 163 0.91 -2.33 8.37
C GLN A 163 2.35 -1.93 8.02
N SER A 164 3.28 -2.88 7.99
CA SER A 164 4.68 -2.65 7.63
C SER A 164 4.93 -2.57 6.13
N GLY A 165 3.91 -2.82 5.29
CA GLY A 165 4.02 -2.70 3.83
C GLY A 165 3.91 -4.01 3.04
N HIS A 166 3.59 -5.12 3.69
CA HIS A 166 3.42 -6.41 3.01
C HIS A 166 2.05 -6.47 2.33
N TYR A 167 1.90 -5.73 1.25
CA TYR A 167 0.71 -5.67 0.39
C TYR A 167 1.08 -5.23 -1.02
N GLY A 168 0.20 -5.51 -1.98
CA GLY A 168 0.34 -5.07 -3.36
C GLY A 168 -0.95 -5.22 -4.18
N PRO A 169 -1.07 -4.54 -5.33
CA PRO A 169 -2.24 -4.61 -6.18
C PRO A 169 -2.28 -5.92 -6.97
N LEU A 170 -3.50 -6.39 -7.26
CA LEU A 170 -3.75 -7.56 -8.08
C LEU A 170 -4.90 -7.24 -9.05
N ILE A 171 -4.66 -7.42 -10.33
CA ILE A 171 -5.66 -7.22 -11.38
C ILE A 171 -5.86 -8.53 -12.13
N ILE A 172 -7.10 -8.85 -12.40
CA ILE A 172 -7.47 -9.98 -13.25
C ILE A 172 -8.24 -9.44 -14.43
N ASP A 173 -7.61 -9.54 -15.60
CA ASP A 173 -8.26 -9.18 -16.86
C ASP A 173 -9.33 -10.22 -17.21
N PRO A 174 -10.50 -9.79 -17.73
CA PRO A 174 -11.57 -10.69 -18.09
C PRO A 174 -11.20 -11.59 -19.28
N ALA A 175 -11.81 -12.78 -19.33
CA ALA A 175 -11.68 -13.70 -20.46
C ALA A 175 -12.30 -13.12 -21.74
N GLU A 176 -13.46 -12.49 -21.59
CA GLU A 176 -14.22 -11.82 -22.66
C GLU A 176 -13.96 -10.31 -22.67
N PRO A 177 -14.10 -9.63 -23.81
CA PRO A 177 -14.00 -8.18 -23.89
C PRO A 177 -14.99 -7.48 -22.94
N GLU A 178 -14.54 -6.46 -22.24
CA GLU A 178 -15.40 -5.66 -21.39
C GLU A 178 -16.36 -4.78 -22.20
N PRO A 179 -17.57 -4.52 -21.69
CA PRO A 179 -18.55 -3.70 -22.40
C PRO A 179 -18.20 -2.22 -22.50
N VAL A 180 -17.30 -1.75 -21.61
CA VAL A 180 -16.81 -0.36 -21.59
C VAL A 180 -15.36 -0.35 -22.04
N GLU A 181 -15.13 0.28 -23.18
CA GLU A 181 -13.78 0.50 -23.71
C GLU A 181 -13.08 1.67 -22.98
N TYR A 182 -11.78 1.57 -22.81
CA TYR A 182 -10.93 2.62 -22.26
C TYR A 182 -9.56 2.58 -22.94
N GLU A 183 -8.94 3.74 -23.06
CA GLU A 183 -7.62 3.89 -23.68
C GLU A 183 -6.49 3.82 -22.62
N ARG A 184 -6.84 4.06 -21.35
CA ARG A 184 -5.89 4.03 -20.22
C ARG A 184 -6.47 3.25 -19.05
N ASP A 185 -5.61 2.46 -18.42
CA ASP A 185 -5.92 1.70 -17.20
C ASP A 185 -4.87 2.01 -16.13
N TYR A 186 -5.27 2.74 -15.09
CA TYR A 186 -4.40 3.18 -14.02
C TYR A 186 -4.81 2.57 -12.69
N ILE A 187 -3.82 2.32 -11.83
CA ILE A 187 -4.02 1.75 -10.51
C ILE A 187 -3.62 2.79 -9.47
N LEU A 188 -4.55 3.14 -8.60
CA LEU A 188 -4.35 3.96 -7.43
C LEU A 188 -4.52 3.09 -6.18
N LEU A 189 -3.41 2.65 -5.59
CA LEU A 189 -3.40 1.96 -4.32
C LEU A 189 -3.13 2.99 -3.22
N LEU A 190 -4.15 3.22 -2.41
CA LEU A 190 -4.10 4.08 -1.23
C LEU A 190 -3.63 3.25 -0.03
N SER A 191 -2.76 3.81 0.78
CA SER A 191 -2.24 3.14 1.98
C SER A 191 -1.76 4.16 3.01
N ASP A 192 -1.31 3.67 4.16
CA ASP A 192 -0.77 4.49 5.22
C ASP A 192 0.65 4.04 5.61
N PHE A 193 1.43 4.97 6.14
CA PHE A 193 2.79 4.75 6.60
C PHE A 193 3.01 5.40 7.95
N THR A 194 3.72 4.72 8.82
CA THR A 194 4.19 5.27 10.08
C THR A 194 5.66 4.95 10.32
N VAL A 195 6.34 5.81 11.06
CA VAL A 195 7.71 5.57 11.53
C VAL A 195 7.75 4.69 12.78
N LEU A 196 6.59 4.48 13.41
CA LEU A 196 6.48 3.69 14.62
C LEU A 196 6.44 2.20 14.31
N ASP A 197 6.91 1.40 15.23
CA ASP A 197 6.75 -0.04 15.19
C ASP A 197 5.27 -0.41 15.36
N PRO A 198 4.67 -1.23 14.48
CA PRO A 198 3.27 -1.61 14.59
C PRO A 198 2.92 -2.32 15.91
N HIS A 199 3.84 -3.08 16.49
CA HIS A 199 3.63 -3.72 17.80
C HIS A 199 3.58 -2.69 18.93
N PHE A 200 4.38 -1.61 18.82
CA PHE A 200 4.28 -0.49 19.74
C PHE A 200 2.90 0.17 19.66
N ILE A 201 2.43 0.47 18.44
CA ILE A 201 1.10 1.03 18.21
C ILE A 201 0.03 0.13 18.85
N MET A 202 0.01 -1.15 18.50
CA MET A 202 -0.95 -2.13 19.01
C MET A 202 -0.91 -2.23 20.54
N SER A 203 0.28 -2.19 21.14
CA SER A 203 0.42 -2.24 22.60
C SER A 203 -0.22 -1.02 23.28
N ARG A 204 -0.10 0.15 22.66
CA ARG A 204 -0.66 1.41 23.20
C ARG A 204 -2.19 1.45 23.05
N LEU A 205 -2.71 1.00 21.92
CA LEU A 205 -4.16 0.88 21.72
C LEU A 205 -4.82 -0.05 22.74
N ARG A 206 -4.12 -1.10 23.15
CA ARG A 206 -4.62 -2.04 24.19
C ARG A 206 -4.59 -1.48 25.60
N THR A 207 -3.77 -0.47 25.86
CA THR A 207 -3.56 0.07 27.22
C THR A 207 -4.31 1.36 27.52
N GLY A 208 -4.80 2.05 26.52
CA GLY A 208 -5.55 3.29 26.73
C GLY A 208 -6.02 3.93 25.43
N GLU A 209 -7.29 4.25 25.38
CA GLU A 209 -7.88 5.08 24.34
C GLU A 209 -7.18 6.44 24.27
N GLY A 210 -7.08 6.99 23.08
CA GLY A 210 -6.57 8.33 22.85
C GLY A 210 -5.07 8.52 23.10
N TYR A 211 -4.28 7.44 23.22
CA TYR A 211 -2.82 7.58 23.38
C TYR A 211 -2.20 8.41 22.25
N PHE A 212 -2.61 8.18 21.01
CA PHE A 212 -2.10 8.85 19.82
C PHE A 212 -2.76 10.20 19.55
N ASN A 213 -3.88 10.50 20.20
CA ASN A 213 -4.62 11.76 20.05
C ASN A 213 -3.99 12.93 20.84
N ARG A 214 -2.92 12.70 21.58
CA ARG A 214 -2.23 13.74 22.39
C ARG A 214 -1.62 14.87 21.58
N GLN A 215 -1.51 14.71 20.26
CA GLN A 215 -0.76 15.65 19.40
C GLN A 215 -1.65 16.63 18.64
N LEU A 216 -2.97 16.57 18.82
CA LEU A 216 -3.89 17.15 17.86
C LEU A 216 -4.50 18.49 18.20
N SER A 217 -4.50 18.94 19.41
CA SER A 217 -4.98 20.27 19.74
C SER A 217 -4.17 20.88 20.85
N SER A 218 -3.66 22.08 20.61
CA SER A 218 -3.06 22.91 21.64
C SER A 218 -4.11 23.91 22.15
N TRP A 219 -3.84 24.51 23.29
CA TRP A 219 -4.63 25.62 23.83
C TRP A 219 -4.74 26.82 22.88
N THR A 220 -3.89 26.86 21.87
CA THR A 220 -3.79 27.95 20.89
C THR A 220 -4.57 27.67 19.62
N ASP A 221 -5.14 26.47 19.48
CA ASP A 221 -5.93 26.14 18.30
C ASP A 221 -7.22 26.96 18.31
N ASN A 222 -7.49 27.62 17.19
CA ASN A 222 -8.62 28.55 17.02
C ASN A 222 -10.01 27.87 17.00
N TYR A 223 -10.15 26.72 17.62
CA TYR A 223 -11.44 26.06 17.72
C TYR A 223 -12.20 26.60 18.94
N PRO A 224 -13.34 27.25 18.76
CA PRO A 224 -14.10 27.82 19.87
C PRO A 224 -14.80 26.70 20.66
N MET A 225 -14.16 26.21 21.71
CA MET A 225 -14.75 25.29 22.67
C MET A 225 -15.19 26.03 23.93
N SER A 226 -16.32 25.66 24.48
CA SER A 226 -16.72 26.05 25.84
C SER A 226 -15.77 25.45 26.90
N GLY A 227 -15.82 25.94 28.12
CA GLY A 227 -14.98 25.40 29.21
C GLY A 227 -15.33 23.95 29.57
N GLU A 228 -16.55 23.51 29.32
CA GLU A 228 -17.02 22.14 29.53
C GLU A 228 -16.55 21.23 28.43
N GLU A 229 -16.67 21.65 27.17
CA GLU A 229 -16.14 20.91 26.01
C GLU A 229 -14.64 20.71 26.11
N ARG A 230 -13.88 21.72 26.55
CA ARG A 230 -12.42 21.60 26.77
C ARG A 230 -12.06 20.59 27.86
N ARG A 231 -12.84 20.53 28.94
CA ARG A 231 -12.63 19.53 30.01
C ARG A 231 -12.93 18.13 29.49
N MET A 232 -14.06 17.94 28.83
CA MET A 232 -14.47 16.67 28.24
C MET A 232 -13.46 16.21 27.19
N TRP A 233 -13.00 17.13 26.33
CA TRP A 233 -11.95 16.85 25.37
C TRP A 233 -10.61 16.48 26.04
N ALA A 234 -10.21 17.16 27.10
CA ALA A 234 -8.99 16.84 27.84
C ALA A 234 -9.07 15.47 28.54
N GLU A 235 -10.25 15.05 28.95
CA GLU A 235 -10.50 13.74 29.55
C GLU A 235 -10.51 12.63 28.51
N MET A 236 -11.21 12.83 27.39
CA MET A 236 -11.31 11.84 26.30
C MET A 236 -10.11 11.85 25.37
N ARG A 237 -9.41 12.99 25.24
CA ARG A 237 -8.27 13.19 24.33
C ARG A 237 -8.55 12.84 22.86
N MET A 238 -9.82 12.89 22.47
CA MET A 238 -10.27 12.59 21.13
C MET A 238 -10.61 13.88 20.39
N PRO A 239 -10.01 14.15 19.20
CA PRO A 239 -10.48 15.23 18.34
C PRO A 239 -11.90 14.92 17.85
N ALA A 240 -12.71 15.96 17.68
CA ALA A 240 -14.09 15.82 17.21
C ALA A 240 -14.24 15.13 15.83
N THR A 241 -13.14 15.09 15.07
CA THR A 241 -13.08 14.48 13.73
C THR A 241 -12.40 13.10 13.69
N ASP A 242 -11.81 12.68 14.80
CA ASP A 242 -11.09 11.41 14.89
C ASP A 242 -11.88 10.45 15.79
N ILE A 243 -12.71 9.65 15.17
CA ILE A 243 -13.45 8.57 15.83
C ILE A 243 -12.62 7.27 15.91
N MET A 244 -11.42 7.27 15.36
CA MET A 244 -10.46 6.19 15.43
C MET A 244 -9.32 6.60 16.35
N ASP A 245 -8.83 5.73 17.20
CA ASP A 245 -7.76 6.02 18.17
C ASP A 245 -6.41 6.34 17.54
N ILE A 246 -6.28 6.19 16.24
CA ILE A 246 -5.08 6.50 15.46
C ILE A 246 -5.49 7.31 14.23
N GLY A 247 -5.03 8.53 14.14
CA GLY A 247 -5.34 9.42 13.03
C GLY A 247 -4.11 9.92 12.26
N ALA A 248 -4.36 10.91 11.41
CA ALA A 248 -3.35 11.57 10.57
C ALA A 248 -2.03 11.97 11.24
N PRO A 249 -1.97 12.31 12.52
CA PRO A 249 -0.68 12.60 13.18
C PRO A 249 0.24 11.39 13.30
N THR A 250 -0.32 10.18 13.33
CA THR A 250 0.44 8.94 13.43
C THR A 250 0.85 8.41 12.08
N TYR A 251 0.02 8.66 11.06
CA TYR A 251 0.21 8.14 9.71
C TYR A 251 0.48 9.24 8.68
N THR A 252 1.25 8.87 7.65
CA THR A 252 1.34 9.59 6.39
C THR A 252 0.59 8.79 5.34
N PHE A 253 -0.41 9.40 4.69
CA PHE A 253 -1.19 8.76 3.65
C PHE A 253 -0.40 8.68 2.35
N LEU A 254 -0.53 7.56 1.66
CA LEU A 254 0.26 7.26 0.48
C LEU A 254 -0.62 6.94 -0.72
N ALA A 255 -0.15 7.34 -1.89
CA ALA A 255 -0.64 6.92 -3.19
C ALA A 255 0.46 6.12 -3.91
N ASN A 256 0.21 4.84 -4.20
CA ASN A 256 1.19 3.92 -4.77
C ASN A 256 2.54 3.90 -4.00
N GLY A 257 2.47 4.00 -2.67
CA GLY A 257 3.65 4.02 -1.80
C GLY A 257 4.37 5.35 -1.66
N ARG A 258 3.93 6.40 -2.38
CA ARG A 258 4.50 7.76 -2.37
C ARG A 258 3.75 8.67 -1.43
N GLY A 259 4.47 9.51 -0.73
CA GLY A 259 3.92 10.54 0.13
C GLY A 259 3.36 11.75 -0.64
N PRO A 260 2.70 12.68 0.06
CA PRO A 260 2.06 13.84 -0.56
C PRO A 260 3.01 14.75 -1.35
N THR A 261 4.27 14.89 -0.93
CA THR A 261 5.24 15.76 -1.61
C THR A 261 5.95 15.09 -2.78
N GLU A 262 5.90 13.74 -2.86
CA GLU A 262 6.56 13.00 -3.94
C GLU A 262 5.76 13.00 -5.25
N GLY A 263 4.46 13.33 -5.18
CA GLY A 263 3.56 13.40 -6.31
C GLY A 263 3.30 12.05 -7.00
N LEU A 264 2.12 11.90 -7.55
CA LEU A 264 1.75 10.80 -8.43
C LEU A 264 1.02 11.39 -9.63
N GLU A 265 1.52 11.14 -10.83
CA GLU A 265 0.95 11.68 -12.06
C GLU A 265 0.48 10.55 -12.98
N TYR A 266 -0.69 10.74 -13.57
CA TYR A 266 -1.22 9.91 -14.64
C TYR A 266 -1.42 10.75 -15.89
N LEU A 267 -0.81 10.31 -16.98
CA LEU A 267 -0.83 11.03 -18.25
C LEU A 267 -1.93 10.52 -19.15
N PHE A 268 -2.73 11.43 -19.69
CA PHE A 268 -3.76 11.11 -20.67
C PHE A 268 -3.93 12.25 -21.70
N ARG A 269 -4.52 11.94 -22.84
CA ARG A 269 -4.85 12.91 -23.88
C ARG A 269 -6.30 13.33 -23.78
N HIS A 270 -6.60 14.54 -24.21
CA HIS A 270 -7.98 14.99 -24.28
C HIS A 270 -8.82 14.05 -25.16
N GLY A 271 -9.95 13.59 -24.65
CA GLY A 271 -10.84 12.64 -25.32
C GLY A 271 -10.59 11.17 -25.01
N GLU A 272 -9.47 10.81 -24.39
CA GLU A 272 -9.25 9.44 -23.91
C GLU A 272 -10.17 9.11 -22.73
N ARG A 273 -10.74 7.91 -22.74
CA ARG A 273 -11.45 7.32 -21.59
C ARG A 273 -10.44 6.66 -20.68
N ILE A 274 -10.51 6.96 -19.40
CA ILE A 274 -9.59 6.46 -18.39
C ILE A 274 -10.34 5.55 -17.44
N ARG A 275 -9.80 4.36 -17.24
CA ARG A 275 -10.14 3.52 -16.09
C ARG A 275 -9.19 3.85 -14.95
N LEU A 276 -9.71 4.26 -13.82
CA LEU A 276 -8.95 4.37 -12.59
C LEU A 276 -9.39 3.27 -11.63
N ARG A 277 -8.49 2.36 -11.30
CA ARG A 277 -8.70 1.28 -10.33
C ARG A 277 -8.22 1.75 -8.97
N VAL A 278 -9.17 1.99 -8.05
CA VAL A 278 -8.84 2.46 -6.70
C VAL A 278 -8.88 1.29 -5.73
N ILE A 279 -7.79 1.08 -5.01
CA ILE A 279 -7.63 0.04 -3.99
C ILE A 279 -7.31 0.73 -2.67
N ASN A 280 -8.09 0.47 -1.62
CA ASN A 280 -7.71 0.81 -0.26
C ASN A 280 -6.95 -0.38 0.35
N GLY A 281 -5.63 -0.26 0.39
CA GLY A 281 -4.71 -1.25 0.99
C GLY A 281 -4.10 -0.73 2.30
N SER A 282 -4.73 0.22 2.99
CA SER A 282 -4.28 0.65 4.31
C SER A 282 -4.79 -0.28 5.39
N ALA A 283 -3.94 -0.55 6.37
CA ALA A 283 -4.30 -1.39 7.51
C ALA A 283 -5.27 -0.71 8.48
N GLN A 284 -5.36 0.63 8.46
CA GLN A 284 -6.13 1.40 9.44
C GLN A 284 -7.02 2.50 8.82
N SER A 285 -6.63 3.08 7.69
CA SER A 285 -7.23 4.33 7.22
C SER A 285 -8.41 4.13 6.25
N PHE A 286 -9.43 4.98 6.39
CA PHE A 286 -10.49 5.18 5.40
C PHE A 286 -10.20 6.45 4.61
N PHE A 287 -10.47 6.43 3.31
CA PHE A 287 -10.29 7.57 2.42
C PHE A 287 -11.65 8.01 1.87
N ASN A 288 -11.96 9.29 1.99
CA ASN A 288 -13.17 9.94 1.49
C ASN A 288 -12.86 10.82 0.28
#